data_68ce877e16e20262083c0f6c6550e90d
#
_entry.id   68ce877e16e20262083c0f6c6550e90d
#
_cell.length_a   1.000
_cell.length_b   1.000
_cell.length_c   1.000
_cell.angle_alpha   90.00
_cell.angle_beta   90.00
_cell.angle_gamma   90.00
#
_symmetry.space_group_name_H-M   'P 1'
#
loop_
_entity.id
_entity.type
_entity.pdbx_description
1 polymer ?
#
loop_
_entity_poly.entity_id
_entity_poly.type
_entity_poly.pdbx_seq_one_letter_code
_entity_poly.pdbx_strand_id
1 'polypeptide(L)'
;IGFTLSAQVARSAEPVKPEAVAERAYLYGLQQAIYYGQRWTYTQNDTSTNIVYSGLNQLAWVRKQITPDYPVVTPNATTLYGAGFLDLREGPVVVEVPAITDRYFSFQVQDQYGIFRMIVGSPFNGTMARKYILVPPGFTDNIPADFPTTDIIQWPALTAFGLARMALMTGTDAEIKTINGYQDQLTMT
;
A
#
# COMPACT_ATOMS: atom_id res chain seq x y z
N ILE A 1 9.43 35.37 -51.76
CA ILE A 1 9.36 34.29 -50.77
C ILE A 1 8.01 34.46 -50.05
N GLY A 2 7.00 33.69 -50.53
CA GLY A 2 5.64 33.74 -49.94
C GLY A 2 5.55 32.78 -48.75
N PHE A 3 5.18 33.29 -47.57
CA PHE A 3 4.78 32.49 -46.41
C PHE A 3 3.29 32.18 -46.52
N THR A 4 2.94 30.92 -46.79
CA THR A 4 1.58 30.44 -46.66
C THR A 4 1.34 30.11 -45.18
N LEU A 5 0.58 30.97 -44.47
CA LEU A 5 0.01 30.61 -43.16
C LEU A 5 -1.09 29.56 -43.41
N SER A 6 -0.85 28.32 -43.02
CA SER A 6 -1.89 27.32 -42.90
C SER A 6 -2.72 27.61 -41.62
N ALA A 7 -3.94 28.09 -41.78
CA ALA A 7 -4.89 28.21 -40.69
C ALA A 7 -5.26 26.79 -40.21
N GLN A 8 -4.77 26.41 -39.06
CA GLN A 8 -5.23 25.21 -38.35
C GLN A 8 -6.64 25.47 -37.85
N VAL A 9 -7.63 24.88 -38.53
CA VAL A 9 -9.02 24.91 -38.10
C VAL A 9 -9.08 24.15 -36.75
N ALA A 10 -9.30 24.87 -35.68
CA ALA A 10 -9.59 24.29 -34.39
C ALA A 10 -10.84 23.43 -34.54
N ARG A 11 -10.67 22.10 -34.52
CA ARG A 11 -11.79 21.16 -34.44
C ARG A 11 -12.52 21.44 -33.14
N SER A 12 -13.74 21.98 -33.17
CA SER A 12 -14.61 22.06 -32.02
C SER A 12 -14.80 20.63 -31.51
N ALA A 13 -14.39 20.40 -30.25
CA ALA A 13 -14.64 19.12 -29.60
C ALA A 13 -16.15 18.88 -29.61
N GLU A 14 -16.61 17.74 -30.09
CA GLU A 14 -18.02 17.38 -30.00
C GLU A 14 -18.46 17.41 -28.53
N PRO A 15 -19.68 17.90 -28.23
CA PRO A 15 -20.16 17.91 -26.86
C PRO A 15 -20.19 16.50 -26.29
N VAL A 16 -19.53 16.30 -25.15
CA VAL A 16 -19.47 14.99 -24.49
C VAL A 16 -20.87 14.64 -24.02
N LYS A 17 -21.40 13.46 -24.41
CA LYS A 17 -22.71 12.98 -23.99
C LYS A 17 -22.76 12.77 -22.48
N PRO A 18 -23.83 13.18 -21.79
CA PRO A 18 -23.98 13.01 -20.35
C PRO A 18 -23.75 11.57 -19.87
N GLU A 19 -24.20 10.58 -20.66
CA GLU A 19 -24.03 9.16 -20.35
C GLU A 19 -22.57 8.75 -20.35
N ALA A 20 -21.77 9.24 -21.27
CA ALA A 20 -20.32 8.98 -21.33
C ALA A 20 -19.58 9.64 -20.18
N VAL A 21 -20.06 10.79 -19.68
CA VAL A 21 -19.52 11.41 -18.45
C VAL A 21 -19.86 10.57 -17.23
N ALA A 22 -21.10 10.10 -17.12
CA ALA A 22 -21.55 9.28 -16.01
C ALA A 22 -20.80 7.95 -15.95
N GLU A 23 -20.61 7.28 -17.08
CA GLU A 23 -19.81 6.06 -17.16
C GLU A 23 -18.37 6.27 -16.69
N ARG A 24 -17.71 7.32 -17.17
CA ARG A 24 -16.34 7.65 -16.75
C ARG A 24 -16.27 7.99 -15.27
N ALA A 25 -17.22 8.74 -14.74
CA ALA A 25 -17.29 9.09 -13.32
C ALA A 25 -17.48 7.84 -12.46
N TYR A 26 -18.34 6.90 -12.89
CA TYR A 26 -18.55 5.63 -12.22
C TYR A 26 -17.27 4.79 -12.19
N LEU A 27 -16.62 4.58 -13.33
CA LEU A 27 -15.37 3.81 -13.43
C LEU A 27 -14.25 4.44 -12.59
N TYR A 28 -14.14 5.76 -12.60
CA TYR A 28 -13.16 6.49 -11.79
C TYR A 28 -13.43 6.34 -10.28
N GLY A 29 -14.69 6.44 -9.87
CA GLY A 29 -15.08 6.35 -8.46
C GLY A 29 -15.10 4.91 -7.92
N LEU A 30 -15.24 3.91 -8.78
CA LEU A 30 -15.39 2.50 -8.37
C LEU A 30 -14.19 2.01 -7.56
N GLN A 31 -12.98 2.31 -8.01
CA GLN A 31 -11.74 1.92 -7.31
C GLN A 31 -11.68 2.53 -5.90
N GLN A 32 -12.08 3.78 -5.74
CA GLN A 32 -12.11 4.43 -4.45
C GLN A 32 -13.20 3.83 -3.55
N ALA A 33 -14.39 3.54 -4.08
CA ALA A 33 -15.45 2.91 -3.32
C ALA A 33 -15.02 1.54 -2.78
N ILE A 34 -14.33 0.72 -3.60
CA ILE A 34 -13.76 -0.57 -3.19
C ILE A 34 -12.68 -0.35 -2.13
N TYR A 35 -11.76 0.60 -2.33
CA TYR A 35 -10.70 0.91 -1.38
C TYR A 35 -11.25 1.29 0.00
N TYR A 36 -12.22 2.18 0.07
CA TYR A 36 -12.83 2.59 1.33
C TYR A 36 -13.68 1.49 1.96
N GLY A 37 -14.33 0.65 1.16
CA GLY A 37 -15.00 -0.56 1.63
C GLY A 37 -14.04 -1.54 2.29
N GLN A 38 -12.90 -1.80 1.66
CA GLN A 38 -11.84 -2.63 2.23
C GLN A 38 -11.26 -2.00 3.50
N ARG A 39 -10.97 -0.68 3.48
CA ARG A 39 -10.50 0.02 4.68
C ARG A 39 -11.46 -0.17 5.84
N TRP A 40 -12.76 -0.02 5.61
CA TRP A 40 -13.77 -0.28 6.64
C TRP A 40 -13.67 -1.71 7.17
N THR A 41 -13.67 -2.72 6.29
CA THR A 41 -13.61 -4.13 6.68
C THR A 41 -12.35 -4.46 7.50
N TYR A 42 -11.19 -3.95 7.09
CA TYR A 42 -9.92 -4.24 7.77
C TYR A 42 -9.72 -3.47 9.08
N THR A 43 -10.43 -2.37 9.30
CA THR A 43 -10.25 -1.52 10.49
C THR A 43 -11.37 -1.63 11.51
N GLN A 44 -12.46 -2.35 11.19
CA GLN A 44 -13.51 -2.66 12.15
C GLN A 44 -13.27 -4.03 12.78
N ASN A 45 -13.46 -4.10 14.09
CA ASN A 45 -13.39 -5.38 14.81
C ASN A 45 -14.68 -6.20 14.55
N ASP A 46 -14.86 -6.63 13.32
CA ASP A 46 -15.98 -7.46 12.90
C ASP A 46 -15.59 -8.93 12.93
N THR A 47 -15.96 -9.62 13.99
CA THR A 47 -15.71 -11.05 14.18
C THR A 47 -16.57 -11.95 13.27
N SER A 48 -17.53 -11.39 12.54
CA SER A 48 -18.34 -12.13 11.55
C SER A 48 -17.56 -12.42 10.27
N THR A 49 -16.47 -11.68 10.03
CA THR A 49 -15.55 -11.92 8.92
C THR A 49 -14.32 -12.68 9.42
N ASN A 50 -13.84 -13.65 8.65
CA ASN A 50 -12.57 -14.34 8.93
C ASN A 50 -11.35 -13.51 8.49
N ILE A 51 -11.53 -12.21 8.26
CA ILE A 51 -10.44 -11.29 7.87
C ILE A 51 -9.71 -10.85 9.13
N VAL A 52 -8.38 -10.92 9.08
CA VAL A 52 -7.54 -10.44 10.17
C VAL A 52 -7.68 -8.93 10.27
N TYR A 53 -8.09 -8.47 11.43
CA TYR A 53 -8.33 -7.06 11.74
C TYR A 53 -7.08 -6.40 12.31
N SER A 54 -6.89 -5.12 11.97
CA SER A 54 -5.91 -4.24 12.64
C SER A 54 -6.50 -2.83 12.79
N GLY A 55 -5.97 -2.07 13.74
CA GLY A 55 -6.21 -0.62 13.79
C GLY A 55 -5.58 0.10 12.60
N LEU A 56 -5.82 1.42 12.51
CA LEU A 56 -5.08 2.29 11.60
C LEU A 56 -3.61 2.34 12.02
N ASN A 57 -2.72 2.49 11.04
CA ASN A 57 -1.27 2.48 11.24
C ASN A 57 -0.74 1.19 11.89
N GLN A 58 -1.41 0.07 11.63
CA GLN A 58 -1.04 -1.25 12.10
C GLN A 58 -1.23 -2.27 10.99
N LEU A 59 -0.39 -3.30 10.98
CA LEU A 59 -0.55 -4.43 10.07
C LEU A 59 -1.24 -5.60 10.77
N ALA A 60 -2.33 -6.07 10.17
CA ALA A 60 -2.93 -7.35 10.49
C ALA A 60 -2.10 -8.45 9.86
N TRP A 61 -1.53 -9.32 10.68
CA TRP A 61 -0.60 -10.34 10.21
C TRP A 61 -1.23 -11.73 10.18
N VAL A 62 -1.02 -12.43 9.06
CA VAL A 62 -1.18 -13.88 8.99
C VAL A 62 0.04 -14.51 9.68
N ARG A 63 -0.19 -15.13 10.83
CA ARG A 63 0.87 -15.64 11.73
C ARG A 63 1.19 -17.11 11.54
N LYS A 64 0.44 -17.82 10.70
CA LYS A 64 0.58 -19.26 10.42
C LYS A 64 0.43 -19.51 8.93
N GLN A 65 0.93 -20.63 8.45
CA GLN A 65 0.63 -21.06 7.09
C GLN A 65 -0.89 -21.17 6.89
N ILE A 66 -1.37 -20.57 5.82
CA ILE A 66 -2.81 -20.65 5.50
C ILE A 66 -3.15 -22.02 4.90
N THR A 67 -4.37 -22.45 5.18
CA THR A 67 -4.95 -23.69 4.66
C THR A 67 -5.87 -23.39 3.47
N PRO A 68 -6.30 -24.40 2.70
CA PRO A 68 -7.25 -24.21 1.61
C PRO A 68 -8.58 -23.56 2.02
N ASP A 69 -8.95 -23.69 3.30
CA ASP A 69 -10.18 -23.11 3.86
C ASP A 69 -10.07 -21.62 4.23
N TYR A 70 -8.90 -21.02 4.03
CA TYR A 70 -8.72 -19.60 4.32
C TYR A 70 -9.57 -18.75 3.35
N PRO A 71 -10.37 -17.79 3.83
CA PRO A 71 -11.43 -17.12 3.07
C PRO A 71 -10.88 -16.02 2.14
N VAL A 72 -9.93 -16.35 1.28
CA VAL A 72 -9.43 -15.47 0.22
C VAL A 72 -9.40 -16.18 -1.11
N VAL A 73 -9.55 -15.41 -2.17
CA VAL A 73 -9.40 -15.95 -3.53
C VAL A 73 -7.92 -16.25 -3.77
N THR A 74 -7.60 -17.46 -4.24
CA THR A 74 -6.23 -17.90 -4.54
C THR A 74 -5.26 -17.74 -3.35
N PRO A 75 -5.49 -18.47 -2.23
CA PRO A 75 -4.60 -18.40 -1.08
C PRO A 75 -3.18 -18.86 -1.42
N ASN A 76 -2.17 -18.16 -0.88
CA ASN A 76 -0.77 -18.48 -1.10
C ASN A 76 -0.18 -19.12 0.16
N ALA A 77 0.12 -20.41 0.10
CA ALA A 77 0.66 -21.17 1.22
C ALA A 77 2.17 -20.99 1.44
N THR A 78 2.87 -20.30 0.53
CA THR A 78 4.34 -20.11 0.61
C THR A 78 4.75 -18.71 1.07
N THR A 79 3.78 -17.91 1.52
CA THR A 79 4.03 -16.53 1.94
C THR A 79 3.11 -16.17 3.08
N LEU A 80 3.65 -15.58 4.14
CA LEU A 80 2.86 -14.95 5.18
C LEU A 80 2.66 -13.47 4.86
N TYR A 81 1.42 -13.02 4.98
CA TYR A 81 0.99 -11.68 4.61
C TYR A 81 0.75 -10.81 5.84
N GLY A 82 1.00 -9.52 5.68
CA GLY A 82 0.50 -8.47 6.56
C GLY A 82 -0.20 -7.41 5.73
N ALA A 83 -1.38 -6.98 6.15
CA ALA A 83 -2.14 -5.95 5.47
C ALA A 83 -2.66 -4.92 6.47
N GLY A 84 -2.70 -3.66 6.08
CA GLY A 84 -3.21 -2.60 6.95
C GLY A 84 -3.35 -1.27 6.24
N PHE A 85 -4.14 -0.39 6.85
CA PHE A 85 -4.39 0.95 6.33
C PHE A 85 -3.64 1.99 7.14
N LEU A 86 -2.94 2.87 6.42
CA LEU A 86 -2.26 4.01 6.99
C LEU A 86 -3.18 5.22 6.96
N ASP A 87 -3.16 5.97 8.05
CA ASP A 87 -3.87 7.24 8.21
C ASP A 87 -2.87 8.36 8.44
N LEU A 88 -2.81 9.29 7.50
CA LEU A 88 -1.89 10.42 7.51
C LEU A 88 -2.60 11.74 7.90
N ARG A 89 -3.83 11.68 8.42
CA ARG A 89 -4.59 12.90 8.78
C ARG A 89 -3.98 13.65 9.96
N GLU A 90 -3.34 12.92 10.88
CA GLU A 90 -2.71 13.51 12.07
C GLU A 90 -1.24 13.88 11.82
N GLY A 91 -0.68 13.51 10.68
CA GLY A 91 0.71 13.81 10.34
C GLY A 91 1.39 12.73 9.49
N PRO A 92 2.70 12.85 9.30
CA PRO A 92 3.49 11.83 8.62
C PRO A 92 3.48 10.49 9.35
N VAL A 93 3.58 9.40 8.59
CA VAL A 93 3.70 8.04 9.13
C VAL A 93 5.11 7.52 8.88
N VAL A 94 5.78 7.11 9.94
CA VAL A 94 7.08 6.45 9.87
C VAL A 94 6.89 4.94 9.73
N VAL A 95 7.51 4.37 8.71
CA VAL A 95 7.55 2.94 8.46
C VAL A 95 8.95 2.43 8.82
N GLU A 96 9.04 1.55 9.81
CA GLU A 96 10.29 0.89 10.17
C GLU A 96 10.28 -0.54 9.62
N VAL A 97 11.28 -0.85 8.80
CA VAL A 97 11.46 -2.16 8.19
C VAL A 97 12.68 -2.82 8.83
N PRO A 98 12.55 -4.02 9.41
CA PRO A 98 13.67 -4.72 10.02
C PRO A 98 14.65 -5.28 8.97
N ALA A 99 15.86 -5.64 9.40
CA ALA A 99 16.75 -6.43 8.56
C ALA A 99 16.20 -7.85 8.39
N ILE A 100 16.01 -8.27 7.11
CA ILE A 100 15.58 -9.63 6.75
C ILE A 100 16.52 -10.14 5.66
N THR A 101 17.51 -10.91 6.04
CA THR A 101 18.63 -11.34 5.16
C THR A 101 18.51 -12.79 4.69
N ASP A 102 17.64 -13.57 5.32
CA ASP A 102 17.55 -15.02 5.14
C ASP A 102 16.41 -15.46 4.20
N ARG A 103 15.56 -14.52 3.75
CA ARG A 103 14.41 -14.83 2.91
C ARG A 103 13.95 -13.67 2.05
N TYR A 104 13.11 -13.99 1.07
CA TYR A 104 12.38 -12.95 0.36
C TYR A 104 11.40 -12.27 1.30
N PHE A 105 11.39 -10.96 1.26
CA PHE A 105 10.32 -10.14 1.79
C PHE A 105 10.05 -8.94 0.88
N SER A 106 8.83 -8.41 0.97
CA SER A 106 8.48 -7.11 0.41
C SER A 106 7.45 -6.43 1.28
N PHE A 107 7.53 -5.10 1.35
CA PHE A 107 6.47 -4.25 1.84
C PHE A 107 6.17 -3.20 0.79
N GLN A 108 4.93 -3.18 0.33
CA GLN A 108 4.46 -2.25 -0.69
C GLN A 108 3.31 -1.41 -0.14
N VAL A 109 3.33 -0.11 -0.48
CA VAL A 109 2.29 0.84 -0.08
C VAL A 109 1.72 1.48 -1.33
N GLN A 110 0.39 1.46 -1.44
CA GLN A 110 -0.37 2.00 -2.56
C GLN A 110 -1.37 3.05 -2.10
N ASP A 111 -1.68 3.96 -3.01
CA ASP A 111 -2.74 4.95 -2.82
C ASP A 111 -4.14 4.35 -3.09
N GLN A 112 -5.19 5.17 -2.94
CA GLN A 112 -6.58 4.76 -3.15
C GLN A 112 -6.92 4.38 -4.59
N TYR A 113 -6.03 4.63 -5.54
CA TYR A 113 -6.17 4.23 -6.94
C TYR A 113 -5.40 2.96 -7.28
N GLY A 114 -4.74 2.33 -6.28
CA GLY A 114 -3.93 1.12 -6.47
C GLY A 114 -2.55 1.39 -7.06
N ILE A 115 -2.10 2.65 -7.06
CA ILE A 115 -0.77 2.99 -7.55
C ILE A 115 0.25 2.78 -6.43
N PHE A 116 1.21 1.89 -6.67
CA PHE A 116 2.33 1.67 -5.76
C PHE A 116 3.27 2.86 -5.79
N ARG A 117 3.45 3.48 -4.62
CA ARG A 117 4.35 4.64 -4.47
C ARG A 117 5.54 4.33 -3.57
N MET A 118 5.47 3.26 -2.82
CA MET A 118 6.57 2.72 -2.03
C MET A 118 6.59 1.21 -2.21
N ILE A 119 7.75 0.68 -2.61
CA ILE A 119 8.01 -0.76 -2.64
C ILE A 119 9.41 -0.97 -2.07
N VAL A 120 9.49 -1.72 -0.99
CA VAL A 120 10.75 -2.04 -0.30
C VAL A 120 10.87 -3.55 -0.10
N GLY A 121 12.08 -4.04 0.05
CA GLY A 121 12.35 -5.46 0.29
C GLY A 121 13.47 -6.03 -0.56
N SER A 122 13.71 -7.32 -0.42
CA SER A 122 14.87 -8.02 -0.98
C SER A 122 15.16 -7.73 -2.45
N PRO A 123 14.16 -7.68 -3.37
CA PRO A 123 14.44 -7.47 -4.79
C PRO A 123 14.56 -5.99 -5.18
N PHE A 124 14.32 -5.03 -4.26
CA PHE A 124 14.21 -3.61 -4.62
C PHE A 124 15.34 -2.78 -4.03
N ASN A 125 15.47 -2.74 -2.71
CA ASN A 125 16.41 -1.87 -1.99
C ASN A 125 17.19 -2.59 -0.88
N GLY A 126 17.25 -3.91 -0.96
CA GLY A 126 18.06 -4.75 -0.10
C GLY A 126 17.34 -5.27 1.14
N THR A 127 18.13 -5.85 2.02
CA THR A 127 17.67 -6.67 3.15
C THR A 127 17.99 -6.04 4.51
N MET A 128 18.62 -4.86 4.50
CA MET A 128 19.03 -4.17 5.74
C MET A 128 17.86 -3.39 6.35
N ALA A 129 17.93 -3.21 7.67
CA ALA A 129 16.93 -2.38 8.37
C ALA A 129 16.93 -0.95 7.84
N ARG A 130 15.75 -0.38 7.69
CA ARG A 130 15.58 0.96 7.15
C ARG A 130 14.28 1.62 7.66
N LYS A 131 14.30 2.96 7.73
CA LYS A 131 13.14 3.77 8.06
C LYS A 131 12.73 4.60 6.86
N TYR A 132 11.43 4.71 6.66
CA TYR A 132 10.81 5.57 5.64
C TYR A 132 9.80 6.48 6.32
N ILE A 133 9.59 7.67 5.78
CA ILE A 133 8.55 8.58 6.23
C ILE A 133 7.62 8.93 5.07
N LEU A 134 6.32 8.65 5.25
CA LEU A 134 5.28 9.07 4.33
C LEU A 134 4.74 10.42 4.79
N VAL A 135 4.87 11.43 3.95
CA VAL A 135 4.52 12.82 4.27
C VAL A 135 3.20 13.16 3.59
N PRO A 136 2.15 13.55 4.34
CA PRO A 136 0.85 13.89 3.76
C PRO A 136 0.88 15.20 2.96
N PRO A 137 -0.12 15.42 2.09
CA PRO A 137 -0.26 16.69 1.39
C PRO A 137 -0.41 17.85 2.36
N GLY A 138 0.27 18.97 2.08
CA GLY A 138 0.17 20.19 2.87
C GLY A 138 0.94 20.17 4.20
N PHE A 139 1.70 19.12 4.49
CA PHE A 139 2.59 19.11 5.65
C PHE A 139 3.75 20.08 5.45
N THR A 140 3.95 20.98 6.39
CA THR A 140 4.92 22.08 6.32
C THR A 140 5.97 22.06 7.43
N ASP A 141 5.79 21.19 8.43
CA ASP A 141 6.72 21.08 9.53
C ASP A 141 8.03 20.40 9.13
N ASN A 142 9.05 20.55 9.94
CA ASN A 142 10.36 20.00 9.64
C ASN A 142 10.35 18.47 9.77
N ILE A 143 10.85 17.80 8.75
CA ILE A 143 11.19 16.37 8.82
C ILE A 143 12.54 16.26 9.56
N PRO A 144 12.70 15.29 10.49
CA PRO A 144 13.95 15.05 11.16
C PRO A 144 15.13 14.85 10.18
N ALA A 145 16.27 15.46 10.49
CA ALA A 145 17.44 15.49 9.60
C ALA A 145 18.11 14.11 9.40
N ASP A 146 17.75 13.12 10.20
CA ASP A 146 18.23 11.74 10.13
C ASP A 146 17.53 10.90 9.04
N PHE A 147 16.48 11.45 8.39
CA PHE A 147 15.89 10.82 7.23
C PHE A 147 16.64 11.21 5.94
N PRO A 148 17.27 10.27 5.23
CA PRO A 148 17.76 10.50 3.88
C PRO A 148 16.63 10.93 2.96
N THR A 149 16.89 11.85 2.02
CA THR A 149 15.87 12.33 1.06
C THR A 149 15.22 11.21 0.25
N THR A 150 15.93 10.11 0.01
CA THR A 150 15.42 8.93 -0.69
C THR A 150 14.39 8.14 0.12
N ASP A 151 14.32 8.36 1.42
CA ASP A 151 13.43 7.67 2.35
C ASP A 151 12.23 8.55 2.76
N ILE A 152 12.19 9.78 2.25
CA ILE A 152 11.08 10.73 2.41
C ILE A 152 10.15 10.59 1.20
N ILE A 153 8.94 10.11 1.44
CA ILE A 153 7.98 9.83 0.38
C ILE A 153 6.82 10.81 0.49
N GLN A 154 6.74 11.77 -0.46
CA GLN A 154 5.60 12.67 -0.56
C GLN A 154 4.36 11.87 -0.98
N TRP A 155 3.41 11.76 -0.06
CA TRP A 155 2.21 10.98 -0.27
C TRP A 155 1.08 11.86 -0.85
N PRO A 156 0.33 11.40 -1.87
CA PRO A 156 -0.64 12.26 -2.57
C PRO A 156 -2.01 12.34 -1.87
N ALA A 157 -2.22 11.62 -0.76
CA ALA A 157 -3.50 11.48 -0.11
C ALA A 157 -3.35 11.39 1.42
N LEU A 158 -4.47 11.42 2.14
CA LEU A 158 -4.49 11.27 3.61
C LEU A 158 -4.63 9.81 4.07
N THR A 159 -4.54 8.86 3.14
CA THR A 159 -4.65 7.43 3.43
C THR A 159 -3.80 6.61 2.47
N ALA A 160 -3.36 5.46 2.93
CA ALA A 160 -2.61 4.48 2.14
C ALA A 160 -2.99 3.06 2.54
N PHE A 161 -2.68 2.09 1.69
CA PHE A 161 -2.81 0.68 2.00
C PHE A 161 -1.43 0.01 1.90
N GLY A 162 -1.02 -0.63 2.98
CA GLY A 162 0.22 -1.39 3.09
C GLY A 162 -0.03 -2.89 2.97
N LEU A 163 0.82 -3.57 2.20
CA LEU A 163 0.80 -5.01 2.04
C LEU A 163 2.22 -5.57 2.15
N ALA A 164 2.46 -6.31 3.21
CA ALA A 164 3.71 -6.99 3.46
C ALA A 164 3.64 -8.47 3.06
N ARG A 165 4.76 -9.00 2.60
CA ARG A 165 4.95 -10.41 2.24
C ARG A 165 6.27 -10.91 2.78
N MET A 166 6.27 -12.08 3.41
CA MET A 166 7.47 -12.76 3.89
C MET A 166 7.42 -14.23 3.47
N ALA A 167 8.44 -14.68 2.75
CA ALA A 167 8.47 -16.05 2.23
C ALA A 167 8.50 -17.09 3.35
N LEU A 168 7.72 -18.14 3.18
CA LEU A 168 7.71 -19.36 3.98
C LEU A 168 8.37 -20.46 3.15
N MET A 169 9.48 -21.01 3.62
CA MET A 169 10.30 -21.95 2.87
C MET A 169 10.06 -23.40 3.25
N THR A 170 9.93 -23.69 4.54
CA THR A 170 9.78 -25.05 5.06
C THR A 170 8.44 -25.28 5.77
N GLY A 171 7.79 -24.22 6.24
CA GLY A 171 6.52 -24.28 6.99
C GLY A 171 6.65 -24.86 8.41
N THR A 172 7.87 -25.00 8.92
CA THR A 172 8.09 -25.51 10.28
C THR A 172 7.72 -24.45 11.33
N ASP A 173 7.34 -24.90 12.52
CA ASP A 173 7.02 -24.00 13.64
C ASP A 173 8.19 -23.08 14.00
N ALA A 174 9.42 -23.58 13.89
CA ALA A 174 10.63 -22.80 14.13
C ALA A 174 10.78 -21.65 13.12
N GLU A 175 10.54 -21.93 11.83
CA GLU A 175 10.56 -20.92 10.79
C GLU A 175 9.43 -19.90 10.97
N ILE A 176 8.21 -20.35 11.25
CA ILE A 176 7.06 -19.48 11.49
C ILE A 176 7.34 -18.54 12.66
N LYS A 177 7.95 -19.03 13.74
CA LYS A 177 8.36 -18.22 14.88
C LYS A 177 9.38 -17.13 14.47
N THR A 178 10.35 -17.48 13.63
CA THR A 178 11.32 -16.51 13.09
C THR A 178 10.62 -15.42 12.29
N ILE A 179 9.72 -15.80 11.38
CA ILE A 179 8.96 -14.84 10.56
C ILE A 179 8.09 -13.94 11.45
N ASN A 180 7.42 -14.50 12.44
CA ASN A 180 6.63 -13.70 13.39
C ASN A 180 7.49 -12.66 14.12
N GLY A 181 8.74 -12.98 14.43
CA GLY A 181 9.70 -12.02 14.99
C GLY A 181 10.04 -10.87 14.04
N TYR A 182 10.12 -11.10 12.73
CA TYR A 182 10.24 -10.03 11.74
C TYR A 182 8.97 -9.21 11.60
N GLN A 183 7.81 -9.88 11.62
CA GLN A 183 6.51 -9.22 11.57
C GLN A 183 6.31 -8.23 12.72
N ASP A 184 6.76 -8.60 13.94
CA ASP A 184 6.64 -7.77 15.13
C ASP A 184 7.55 -6.50 15.07
N GLN A 185 8.58 -6.52 14.23
CA GLN A 185 9.52 -5.42 14.06
C GLN A 185 9.17 -4.48 12.90
N LEU A 186 8.28 -4.90 11.98
CA LEU A 186 7.80 -4.02 10.92
C LEU A 186 6.66 -3.18 11.48
N THR A 187 6.92 -1.89 11.70
CA THR A 187 5.99 -0.98 12.37
C THR A 187 5.62 0.21 11.50
N MET A 188 4.46 0.80 11.81
CA MET A 188 3.95 2.03 11.22
C MET A 188 3.48 2.93 12.36
N THR A 189 4.13 4.08 12.54
CA THR A 189 3.87 5.02 13.65
C THR A 189 3.76 6.45 13.20
#